data_a811a1188f519a9f890d5e47b0d8c141
#
_entry.id   a811a1188f519a9f890d5e47b0d8c141
#
_cell.length_a   1.000
_cell.length_b   1.000
_cell.length_c   1.000
_cell.angle_alpha   90.00
_cell.angle_beta   90.00
_cell.angle_gamma   90.00
#
_symmetry.space_group_name_H-M   'P 1'
#
loop_
_entity.id
_entity.type
_entity.pdbx_description
1 polymer ?
#
loop_
_entity_poly.entity_id
_entity_poly.type
_entity_poly.pdbx_seq_one_letter_code
_entity_poly.pdbx_strand_id
1 'polypeptide(L)'
;MNIRVTKDSVELDGYVNAVERLSKPLKDRLGEFVERVKVGAFRRALERADDVRILLNHDWSRDLGGIKDGNLELYEDAIGLHARATITDKEVVEQAERGELRGWSFGFTDRDVEQGEENGLTVRNVKDLDLYEVSLINRSRVPAYDGTLVAVRSADDSNAINISDYIESEINIRVEEEQPVKEDNHAADNGALDYTEYHNIIAEMKGE
;
A
#
# COMPACT_ATOMS: atom_id res chain seq x y z
N MET A 1 2.86 -0.81 8.64
CA MET A 1 2.20 -1.48 7.49
C MET A 1 1.78 -2.87 7.90
N ASN A 2 0.53 -3.22 7.66
CA ASN A 2 0.01 -4.58 7.86
C ASN A 2 0.10 -5.34 6.54
N ILE A 3 0.59 -6.57 6.59
CA ILE A 3 0.75 -7.45 5.42
C ILE A 3 0.05 -8.75 5.73
N ARG A 4 -0.90 -9.12 4.87
CA ARG A 4 -1.57 -10.41 4.91
C ARG A 4 -1.23 -11.16 3.64
N VAL A 5 -0.55 -12.28 3.78
CA VAL A 5 -0.12 -13.11 2.65
C VAL A 5 -1.04 -14.31 2.54
N THR A 6 -1.57 -14.51 1.33
CA THR A 6 -2.28 -15.71 0.91
C THR A 6 -1.43 -16.45 -0.11
N LYS A 7 -1.86 -17.63 -0.55
CA LYS A 7 -1.16 -18.41 -1.57
C LYS A 7 -0.89 -17.66 -2.88
N ASP A 8 -1.86 -16.83 -3.30
CA ASP A 8 -1.86 -16.23 -4.63
C ASP A 8 -1.82 -14.69 -4.60
N SER A 9 -1.82 -14.09 -3.41
CA SER A 9 -1.85 -12.62 -3.28
C SER A 9 -1.27 -12.14 -1.97
N VAL A 10 -0.95 -10.86 -1.94
CA VAL A 10 -0.63 -10.13 -0.72
C VAL A 10 -1.55 -8.92 -0.60
N GLU A 11 -2.19 -8.78 0.56
CA GLU A 11 -2.96 -7.61 0.94
C GLU A 11 -2.10 -6.70 1.82
N LEU A 12 -2.08 -5.44 1.48
CA LEU A 12 -1.28 -4.41 2.13
C LEU A 12 -2.20 -3.32 2.65
N ASP A 13 -1.98 -2.91 3.89
CA ASP A 13 -2.72 -1.83 4.54
C ASP A 13 -1.75 -0.98 5.37
N GLY A 14 -1.65 0.32 5.07
CA GLY A 14 -0.76 1.20 5.83
C GLY A 14 -0.52 2.57 5.20
N TYR A 15 0.20 3.39 5.95
CA TYR A 15 0.51 4.75 5.52
C TYR A 15 1.71 4.79 4.58
N VAL A 16 1.53 5.47 3.47
CA VAL A 16 2.59 5.80 2.49
C VAL A 16 3.42 6.97 3.00
N ASN A 17 2.76 7.97 3.58
CA ASN A 17 3.39 9.14 4.16
C ASN A 17 2.54 9.70 5.31
N ALA A 18 3.19 10.29 6.32
CA ALA A 18 2.53 11.05 7.37
C ALA A 18 2.67 12.55 7.08
N VAL A 19 1.54 13.26 6.99
CA VAL A 19 1.54 14.71 6.78
C VAL A 19 2.08 15.44 8.02
N GLU A 20 2.53 16.70 7.84
CA GLU A 20 3.13 17.56 8.86
C GLU A 20 4.37 16.98 9.56
N ARG A 21 4.91 15.87 9.08
CA ARG A 21 6.12 15.24 9.58
C ARG A 21 7.30 15.55 8.67
N LEU A 22 8.43 15.93 9.24
CA LEU A 22 9.67 16.11 8.50
C LEU A 22 10.21 14.76 8.00
N SER A 23 10.71 14.77 6.77
CA SER A 23 11.48 13.66 6.23
C SER A 23 12.83 13.50 6.96
N LYS A 24 13.51 12.39 6.71
CA LYS A 24 14.96 12.33 6.95
C LYS A 24 15.66 13.39 6.09
N PRO A 25 16.89 13.79 6.43
CA PRO A 25 17.65 14.70 5.59
C PRO A 25 17.81 14.17 4.16
N LEU A 26 17.42 14.99 3.20
CA LEU A 26 17.56 14.77 1.77
C LEU A 26 18.69 15.64 1.25
N LYS A 27 19.28 15.31 0.10
CA LYS A 27 20.34 16.10 -0.54
C LYS A 27 19.95 16.45 -1.96
N ASP A 28 20.20 17.71 -2.32
CA ASP A 28 20.19 18.17 -3.70
C ASP A 28 21.52 18.88 -4.04
N ARG A 29 21.56 19.57 -5.17
CA ARG A 29 22.75 20.34 -5.58
C ARG A 29 23.06 21.54 -4.69
N LEU A 30 22.09 22.02 -3.91
CA LEU A 30 22.21 23.18 -3.04
C LEU A 30 22.59 22.80 -1.62
N GLY A 31 22.47 21.53 -1.25
CA GLY A 31 22.84 21.03 0.08
C GLY A 31 21.84 20.07 0.69
N GLU A 32 21.85 19.96 2.01
CA GLU A 32 20.90 19.15 2.77
C GLU A 32 19.64 19.95 3.07
N PHE A 33 18.51 19.30 2.96
CA PHE A 33 17.21 19.84 3.33
C PHE A 33 16.32 18.74 3.91
N VAL A 34 15.23 19.13 4.53
CA VAL A 34 14.14 18.23 4.94
C VAL A 34 12.85 18.65 4.26
N GLU A 35 11.94 17.72 4.10
CA GLU A 35 10.66 17.94 3.42
C GLU A 35 9.49 17.57 4.33
N ARG A 36 8.40 18.30 4.17
CA ARG A 36 7.15 18.06 4.88
C ARG A 36 5.99 18.24 3.93
N VAL A 37 5.16 17.22 3.80
CA VAL A 37 3.90 17.32 3.06
C VAL A 37 2.83 17.91 3.98
N LYS A 38 2.16 18.95 3.50
CA LYS A 38 1.13 19.65 4.27
C LYS A 38 -0.22 18.93 4.16
N VAL A 39 -1.02 19.03 5.23
CA VAL A 39 -2.39 18.49 5.26
C VAL A 39 -3.19 18.98 4.04
N GLY A 40 -3.92 18.06 3.40
CA GLY A 40 -4.74 18.31 2.23
C GLY A 40 -3.99 18.22 0.90
N ALA A 41 -2.66 18.12 0.90
CA ALA A 41 -1.89 18.02 -0.34
C ALA A 41 -2.18 16.72 -1.12
N PHE A 42 -2.21 15.59 -0.44
CA PHE A 42 -2.54 14.30 -1.07
C PHE A 42 -4.01 14.24 -1.50
N ARG A 43 -4.93 14.75 -0.69
CA ARG A 43 -6.35 14.78 -1.07
C ARG A 43 -6.54 15.54 -2.38
N ARG A 44 -5.96 16.75 -2.50
CA ARG A 44 -6.03 17.53 -3.75
C ARG A 44 -5.35 16.81 -4.91
N ALA A 45 -4.23 16.13 -4.65
CA ALA A 45 -3.56 15.33 -5.67
C ALA A 45 -4.45 14.19 -6.17
N LEU A 46 -5.08 13.44 -5.27
CA LEU A 46 -5.97 12.33 -5.61
C LEU A 46 -7.24 12.79 -6.35
N GLU A 47 -7.80 13.97 -5.99
CA GLU A 47 -8.95 14.56 -6.70
C GLU A 47 -8.62 14.91 -8.17
N ARG A 48 -7.34 15.17 -8.47
CA ARG A 48 -6.89 15.54 -9.83
C ARG A 48 -6.32 14.36 -10.60
N ALA A 49 -5.79 13.37 -9.91
CA ALA A 49 -5.13 12.25 -10.55
C ALA A 49 -6.12 11.46 -11.41
N ASP A 50 -5.73 11.20 -12.66
CA ASP A 50 -6.47 10.28 -13.52
C ASP A 50 -6.24 8.83 -13.08
N ASP A 51 -5.03 8.50 -12.68
CA ASP A 51 -4.63 7.22 -12.08
C ASP A 51 -3.41 7.42 -11.18
N VAL A 52 -3.22 6.55 -10.20
CA VAL A 52 -1.99 6.41 -9.42
C VAL A 52 -1.56 4.95 -9.47
N ARG A 53 -0.30 4.71 -9.85
CA ARG A 53 0.21 3.34 -10.04
C ARG A 53 0.84 2.79 -8.76
N ILE A 54 0.87 1.47 -8.64
CA ILE A 54 1.70 0.77 -7.67
C ILE A 54 2.94 0.27 -8.39
N LEU A 55 4.12 0.66 -7.94
CA LEU A 55 5.37 0.16 -8.50
C LEU A 55 6.15 -0.67 -7.46
N LEU A 56 7.09 -1.47 -7.92
CA LEU A 56 8.11 -2.06 -7.06
C LEU A 56 9.39 -1.22 -7.18
N ASN A 57 9.84 -0.63 -6.06
CA ASN A 57 11.08 0.15 -5.97
C ASN A 57 11.18 1.34 -6.95
N HIS A 58 10.07 2.03 -7.26
CA HIS A 58 10.00 3.13 -8.25
C HIS A 58 10.38 2.73 -9.67
N ASP A 59 10.29 1.44 -9.99
CA ASP A 59 10.61 0.94 -11.31
C ASP A 59 9.34 0.82 -12.15
N TRP A 60 9.19 1.71 -13.12
CA TRP A 60 8.05 1.74 -14.05
C TRP A 60 7.92 0.48 -14.92
N SER A 61 8.99 -0.33 -15.03
CA SER A 61 8.90 -1.65 -15.66
C SER A 61 8.30 -2.73 -14.75
N ARG A 62 8.16 -2.43 -13.45
CA ARG A 62 7.58 -3.29 -12.42
C ARG A 62 6.28 -2.70 -11.88
N ASP A 63 5.35 -2.49 -12.79
CA ASP A 63 4.00 -2.00 -12.50
C ASP A 63 3.15 -3.14 -11.93
N LEU A 64 2.58 -2.93 -10.74
CA LEU A 64 1.80 -3.91 -9.97
C LEU A 64 0.31 -3.61 -9.97
N GLY A 65 -0.12 -2.61 -10.76
CA GLY A 65 -1.50 -2.17 -10.85
C GLY A 65 -1.69 -0.72 -10.37
N GLY A 66 -2.92 -0.33 -10.10
CA GLY A 66 -3.25 1.04 -9.71
C GLY A 66 -4.72 1.23 -9.33
N ILE A 67 -5.11 2.48 -9.17
CA ILE A 67 -6.50 2.83 -8.82
C ILE A 67 -7.47 2.36 -9.90
N LYS A 68 -7.13 2.58 -11.18
CA LYS A 68 -7.99 2.16 -12.31
C LYS A 68 -8.11 0.65 -12.46
N ASP A 69 -7.11 -0.10 -12.02
CA ASP A 69 -7.17 -1.57 -12.02
C ASP A 69 -8.01 -2.12 -10.87
N GLY A 70 -8.39 -1.25 -9.91
CA GLY A 70 -9.22 -1.61 -8.77
C GLY A 70 -8.49 -2.39 -7.68
N ASN A 71 -7.17 -2.49 -7.76
CA ASN A 71 -6.33 -3.17 -6.77
C ASN A 71 -5.58 -2.22 -5.83
N LEU A 72 -5.82 -0.89 -5.95
CA LEU A 72 -5.29 0.16 -5.09
C LEU A 72 -6.40 1.10 -4.64
N GLU A 73 -6.51 1.31 -3.34
CA GLU A 73 -7.28 2.38 -2.72
C GLU A 73 -6.35 3.34 -2.00
N LEU A 74 -6.46 4.63 -2.29
CA LEU A 74 -5.71 5.71 -1.65
C LEU A 74 -6.65 6.76 -1.08
N TYR A 75 -6.36 7.23 0.12
CA TYR A 75 -7.04 8.37 0.71
C TYR A 75 -6.12 9.09 1.71
N GLU A 76 -6.37 10.39 1.91
CA GLU A 76 -5.72 11.14 2.97
C GLU A 76 -6.65 11.25 4.17
N ASP A 77 -6.15 10.92 5.35
CA ASP A 77 -6.81 11.13 6.63
C ASP A 77 -6.02 12.11 7.53
N ALA A 78 -6.35 12.14 8.82
CA ALA A 78 -5.68 13.03 9.78
C ALA A 78 -4.19 12.68 10.03
N ILE A 79 -3.75 11.47 9.66
CA ILE A 79 -2.37 11.02 9.82
C ILE A 79 -1.58 11.27 8.52
N GLY A 80 -2.17 10.98 7.36
CA GLY A 80 -1.50 11.15 6.07
C GLY A 80 -2.11 10.36 4.93
N LEU A 81 -1.30 10.07 3.91
CA LEU A 81 -1.68 9.25 2.77
C LEU A 81 -1.72 7.78 3.19
N HIS A 82 -2.90 7.20 3.20
CA HIS A 82 -3.14 5.79 3.48
C HIS A 82 -3.35 5.00 2.20
N ALA A 83 -2.78 3.80 2.12
CA ALA A 83 -2.94 2.87 1.01
C ALA A 83 -3.48 1.52 1.48
N ARG A 84 -4.40 0.98 0.69
CA ARG A 84 -4.81 -0.42 0.70
C ARG A 84 -4.58 -1.00 -0.68
N ALA A 85 -3.90 -2.12 -0.77
CA ALA A 85 -3.61 -2.74 -2.05
C ALA A 85 -3.69 -4.25 -1.98
N THR A 86 -4.11 -4.87 -3.10
CA THR A 86 -4.05 -6.32 -3.30
C THR A 86 -3.15 -6.60 -4.50
N ILE A 87 -2.07 -7.34 -4.30
CA ILE A 87 -1.06 -7.63 -5.31
C ILE A 87 -0.96 -9.12 -5.52
N THR A 88 -0.99 -9.54 -6.79
CA THR A 88 -0.93 -10.95 -7.23
C THR A 88 0.38 -11.29 -7.96
N ASP A 89 1.32 -10.35 -8.02
CA ASP A 89 2.65 -10.61 -8.58
C ASP A 89 3.38 -11.63 -7.71
N LYS A 90 3.78 -12.76 -8.31
CA LYS A 90 4.37 -13.90 -7.59
C LYS A 90 5.64 -13.55 -6.85
N GLU A 91 6.50 -12.72 -7.45
CA GLU A 91 7.74 -12.30 -6.81
C GLU A 91 7.46 -11.46 -5.57
N VAL A 92 6.47 -10.56 -5.63
CA VAL A 92 6.07 -9.72 -4.50
C VAL A 92 5.44 -10.57 -3.39
N VAL A 93 4.61 -11.56 -3.73
CA VAL A 93 4.04 -12.52 -2.78
C VAL A 93 5.15 -13.28 -2.06
N GLU A 94 6.09 -13.87 -2.80
CA GLU A 94 7.24 -14.58 -2.22
C GLU A 94 8.13 -13.67 -1.35
N GLN A 95 8.34 -12.41 -1.76
CA GLN A 95 9.09 -11.44 -0.97
C GLN A 95 8.36 -11.08 0.34
N ALA A 96 7.02 -10.95 0.29
CA ALA A 96 6.19 -10.72 1.47
C ALA A 96 6.28 -11.89 2.46
N GLU A 97 6.16 -13.14 1.97
CA GLU A 97 6.32 -14.36 2.79
C GLU A 97 7.67 -14.40 3.51
N ARG A 98 8.75 -14.00 2.82
CA ARG A 98 10.10 -13.95 3.39
C ARG A 98 10.36 -12.71 4.26
N GLY A 99 9.37 -11.81 4.44
CA GLY A 99 9.53 -10.59 5.21
C GLY A 99 10.54 -9.62 4.59
N GLU A 100 10.62 -9.57 3.26
CA GLU A 100 11.57 -8.71 2.53
C GLU A 100 11.00 -7.34 2.16
N LEU A 101 9.70 -7.13 2.29
CA LEU A 101 9.09 -5.81 2.10
C LEU A 101 9.45 -4.89 3.26
N ARG A 102 9.75 -3.62 2.96
CA ARG A 102 10.24 -2.61 3.92
C ARG A 102 9.23 -1.53 4.25
N GLY A 103 8.41 -1.16 3.29
CA GLY A 103 7.43 -0.09 3.46
C GLY A 103 6.97 0.47 2.13
N TRP A 104 6.40 1.66 2.23
CA TRP A 104 5.93 2.44 1.11
C TRP A 104 6.83 3.64 0.84
N SER A 105 6.85 4.06 -0.40
CA SER A 105 7.36 5.35 -0.87
C SER A 105 6.38 5.91 -1.90
N PHE A 106 6.60 7.13 -2.41
CA PHE A 106 5.76 7.71 -3.44
C PHE A 106 6.55 8.63 -4.36
N GLY A 107 6.07 8.74 -5.61
CA GLY A 107 6.62 9.62 -6.64
C GLY A 107 5.65 10.72 -7.02
N PHE A 108 6.12 11.96 -7.07
CA PHE A 108 5.30 13.14 -7.28
C PHE A 108 6.07 14.27 -7.97
N THR A 109 5.35 15.27 -8.48
CA THR A 109 5.94 16.56 -8.85
C THR A 109 5.36 17.67 -7.99
N ASP A 110 6.19 18.68 -7.72
CA ASP A 110 5.79 19.86 -6.96
C ASP A 110 4.79 20.72 -7.76
N ARG A 111 3.75 21.20 -7.08
CA ARG A 111 2.86 22.26 -7.59
C ARG A 111 2.99 23.55 -6.80
N ASP A 112 3.04 23.43 -5.48
CA ASP A 112 3.22 24.56 -4.56
C ASP A 112 4.11 24.13 -3.39
N VAL A 113 5.27 24.77 -3.28
CA VAL A 113 6.26 24.52 -2.22
C VAL A 113 6.68 25.84 -1.59
N GLU A 114 6.56 25.91 -0.28
CA GLU A 114 7.09 27.02 0.50
C GLU A 114 8.40 26.60 1.17
N GLN A 115 9.44 27.38 0.97
CA GLN A 115 10.71 27.17 1.66
C GLN A 115 10.71 27.86 3.02
N GLY A 116 11.29 27.20 4.01
CA GLY A 116 11.49 27.71 5.35
C GLY A 116 12.80 27.23 5.93
N GLU A 117 13.05 27.51 7.20
CA GLU A 117 14.19 27.01 7.95
C GLU A 117 13.71 26.50 9.31
N GLU A 118 14.19 25.34 9.71
CA GLU A 118 13.90 24.76 11.02
C GLU A 118 15.15 24.00 11.51
N ASN A 119 15.61 24.34 12.73
CA ASN A 119 16.82 23.77 13.34
C ASN A 119 18.09 23.87 12.48
N GLY A 120 18.23 24.95 11.69
CA GLY A 120 19.39 25.18 10.82
C GLY A 120 19.36 24.36 9.52
N LEU A 121 18.28 23.68 9.22
CA LEU A 121 18.07 22.98 7.96
C LEU A 121 17.02 23.70 7.12
N THR A 122 17.25 23.73 5.82
CA THR A 122 16.23 24.17 4.86
C THR A 122 15.06 23.19 4.90
N VAL A 123 13.83 23.71 5.07
CA VAL A 123 12.59 22.93 5.06
C VAL A 123 11.81 23.24 3.79
N ARG A 124 11.46 22.21 3.05
CA ARG A 124 10.49 22.30 1.94
C ARG A 124 9.11 21.89 2.45
N ASN A 125 8.19 22.84 2.54
CA ASN A 125 6.81 22.57 2.88
C ASN A 125 6.00 22.38 1.58
N VAL A 126 5.75 21.13 1.20
CA VAL A 126 4.97 20.78 0.01
C VAL A 126 3.50 20.97 0.32
N LYS A 127 2.94 22.07 -0.21
CA LYS A 127 1.54 22.44 0.00
C LYS A 127 0.62 21.79 -1.00
N ASP A 128 1.11 21.56 -2.23
CA ASP A 128 0.37 20.89 -3.30
C ASP A 128 1.32 20.14 -4.23
N LEU A 129 0.85 19.01 -4.77
CA LEU A 129 1.65 18.09 -5.57
C LEU A 129 0.78 17.34 -6.59
N ASP A 130 1.40 16.79 -7.63
CA ASP A 130 0.78 15.79 -8.49
C ASP A 130 1.38 14.43 -8.17
N LEU A 131 0.53 13.49 -7.74
CA LEU A 131 0.92 12.14 -7.34
C LEU A 131 0.81 11.19 -8.54
N TYR A 132 1.89 10.46 -8.85
CA TYR A 132 1.94 9.55 -9.99
C TYR A 132 1.94 8.07 -9.57
N GLU A 133 2.63 7.77 -8.49
CA GLU A 133 2.78 6.39 -8.04
C GLU A 133 3.00 6.30 -6.53
N VAL A 134 2.67 5.13 -6.00
CA VAL A 134 3.12 4.65 -4.70
C VAL A 134 3.94 3.39 -4.92
N SER A 135 5.05 3.26 -4.23
CA SER A 135 5.97 2.13 -4.43
C SER A 135 6.11 1.27 -3.21
N LEU A 136 6.04 -0.03 -3.43
CA LEU A 136 6.56 -0.99 -2.45
C LEU A 136 8.09 -0.99 -2.50
N ILE A 137 8.70 -0.83 -1.35
CA ILE A 137 10.15 -0.90 -1.18
C ILE A 137 10.51 -2.23 -0.56
N ASN A 138 11.44 -2.94 -1.19
CA ASN A 138 11.95 -4.22 -0.71
C ASN A 138 13.43 -4.13 -0.32
N ARG A 139 13.99 -5.23 0.20
CA ARG A 139 15.39 -5.30 0.65
C ARG A 139 16.42 -5.14 -0.47
N SER A 140 16.07 -5.37 -1.72
CA SER A 140 17.03 -5.22 -2.84
C SER A 140 17.43 -3.77 -3.07
N ARG A 141 16.60 -2.83 -2.61
CA ARG A 141 16.94 -1.41 -2.55
C ARG A 141 17.60 -1.06 -1.21
N VAL A 142 18.74 -1.66 -0.94
CA VAL A 142 19.66 -1.16 0.08
C VAL A 142 20.25 0.11 -0.50
N PRO A 143 20.08 1.30 0.12
CA PRO A 143 20.84 2.48 -0.29
C PRO A 143 22.31 2.11 -0.22
N ALA A 144 23.05 2.29 -1.31
CA ALA A 144 24.49 1.99 -1.38
C ALA A 144 25.30 2.82 -0.35
N TYR A 145 24.65 3.81 0.26
CA TYR A 145 25.15 4.63 1.35
C TYR A 145 24.02 4.95 2.32
N ASP A 146 24.22 4.75 3.61
CA ASP A 146 23.37 5.33 4.65
C ASP A 146 23.25 6.84 4.41
N GLY A 147 22.07 7.31 4.04
CA GLY A 147 21.78 8.73 3.81
C GLY A 147 21.75 9.20 2.35
N THR A 148 21.85 8.31 1.35
CA THR A 148 21.71 8.71 -0.05
C THR A 148 20.58 7.97 -0.76
N LEU A 149 19.33 8.39 -0.54
CA LEU A 149 18.38 8.44 -1.63
C LEU A 149 18.75 9.67 -2.46
N VAL A 150 19.56 9.48 -3.49
CA VAL A 150 19.73 10.48 -4.51
C VAL A 150 18.45 10.53 -5.33
N ALA A 151 17.47 11.32 -4.88
CA ALA A 151 16.60 11.96 -5.80
C ALA A 151 17.51 12.84 -6.64
N VAL A 152 17.86 12.43 -7.85
CA VAL A 152 18.52 13.31 -8.81
C VAL A 152 17.47 14.32 -9.24
N ARG A 153 17.31 15.37 -8.44
CA ARG A 153 16.56 16.56 -8.80
C ARG A 153 17.46 17.38 -9.71
N SER A 154 17.21 17.33 -10.99
CA SER A 154 17.76 18.33 -11.89
C SER A 154 17.00 19.62 -11.63
N ALA A 155 17.67 20.65 -11.14
CA ALA A 155 17.09 21.98 -10.90
C ALA A 155 16.53 22.65 -12.18
N ASP A 156 16.78 22.05 -13.34
CA ASP A 156 16.36 22.56 -14.66
C ASP A 156 15.27 21.72 -15.33
N ASP A 157 14.80 20.61 -14.70
CA ASP A 157 13.79 19.75 -15.30
C ASP A 157 12.49 19.88 -14.51
N SER A 158 11.62 20.77 -14.97
CA SER A 158 10.28 21.00 -14.39
C SER A 158 9.37 19.77 -14.41
N ASN A 159 9.82 18.66 -14.99
CA ASN A 159 9.12 17.38 -15.11
C ASN A 159 9.80 16.26 -14.32
N ALA A 160 10.82 16.52 -13.51
CA ALA A 160 11.45 15.48 -12.70
C ALA A 160 10.51 15.01 -11.59
N ILE A 161 10.19 13.71 -11.58
CA ILE A 161 9.42 13.07 -10.51
C ILE A 161 10.27 13.05 -9.24
N ASN A 162 9.75 13.66 -8.18
CA ASN A 162 10.35 13.58 -6.85
C ASN A 162 9.99 12.23 -6.22
N ILE A 163 10.98 11.55 -5.65
CA ILE A 163 10.79 10.32 -4.90
C ILE A 163 10.96 10.66 -3.42
N SER A 164 9.94 10.39 -2.60
CA SER A 164 10.07 10.54 -1.15
C SER A 164 10.91 9.42 -0.55
N ASP A 165 11.55 9.71 0.57
CA ASP A 165 12.15 8.66 1.38
C ASP A 165 11.06 7.77 1.96
N TYR A 166 11.26 6.44 1.95
CA TYR A 166 10.28 5.55 2.56
C TYR A 166 10.31 5.71 4.09
N ILE A 167 9.15 5.66 4.72
CA ILE A 167 9.05 5.61 6.17
C ILE A 167 9.20 4.16 6.58
N GLU A 168 10.26 3.81 7.33
CA GLU A 168 10.32 2.54 8.04
C GLU A 168 9.16 2.49 9.04
N SER A 169 8.13 1.73 8.70
CA SER A 169 7.01 1.46 9.60
C SER A 169 7.20 0.08 10.23
N GLU A 170 6.68 -0.11 11.44
CA GLU A 170 6.52 -1.45 11.97
C GLU A 170 5.73 -2.30 10.98
N ILE A 171 6.30 -3.43 10.56
CA ILE A 171 5.69 -4.33 9.59
C ILE A 171 5.13 -5.52 10.35
N ASN A 172 3.80 -5.68 10.32
CA ASN A 172 3.10 -6.83 10.86
C ASN A 172 2.76 -7.78 9.69
N ILE A 173 3.36 -8.94 9.66
CA ILE A 173 3.13 -9.95 8.61
C ILE A 173 2.26 -11.06 9.20
N ARG A 174 1.17 -11.37 8.51
CA ARG A 174 0.34 -12.54 8.76
C ARG A 174 0.31 -13.40 7.49
N VAL A 175 0.88 -14.60 7.59
CA VAL A 175 0.76 -15.62 6.55
C VAL A 175 -0.45 -16.49 6.88
N GLU A 176 -1.39 -16.64 5.96
CA GLU A 176 -2.51 -17.56 6.11
C GLU A 176 -2.10 -18.92 5.55
N GLU A 177 -1.92 -19.90 6.46
CA GLU A 177 -1.82 -21.30 6.06
C GLU A 177 -3.20 -21.79 5.60
N GLU A 178 -3.26 -22.38 4.41
CA GLU A 178 -4.45 -23.10 3.99
C GLU A 178 -4.75 -24.20 5.03
N GLN A 179 -5.85 -24.06 5.76
CA GLN A 179 -6.33 -25.20 6.53
C GLN A 179 -6.68 -26.29 5.53
N PRO A 180 -6.16 -27.52 5.72
CA PRO A 180 -6.54 -28.61 4.86
C PRO A 180 -8.07 -28.70 4.87
N VAL A 181 -8.66 -28.60 3.67
CA VAL A 181 -10.09 -28.83 3.48
C VAL A 181 -10.34 -30.20 4.13
N LYS A 182 -11.03 -30.22 5.26
CA LYS A 182 -11.56 -31.48 5.79
C LYS A 182 -12.44 -32.00 4.69
N GLU A 183 -11.97 -33.01 3.95
CA GLU A 183 -12.87 -33.82 3.14
C GLU A 183 -13.95 -34.30 4.10
N ASP A 184 -15.11 -33.66 4.03
CA ASP A 184 -16.31 -34.23 4.59
C ASP A 184 -16.55 -35.53 3.82
N ASN A 185 -15.96 -36.63 4.35
CA ASN A 185 -16.33 -37.97 4.01
C ASN A 185 -17.77 -38.16 4.56
N HIS A 186 -18.72 -37.47 3.96
CA HIS A 186 -20.07 -37.97 3.92
C HIS A 186 -20.02 -39.23 3.04
N ALA A 187 -19.59 -40.32 3.66
CA ALA A 187 -20.02 -41.62 3.19
C ALA A 187 -21.53 -41.48 2.97
N ALA A 188 -21.95 -41.62 1.73
CA ALA A 188 -23.35 -41.62 1.39
C ALA A 188 -24.03 -42.72 2.22
N ASP A 189 -24.58 -42.34 3.37
CA ASP A 189 -25.53 -43.15 4.09
C ASP A 189 -26.81 -43.12 3.22
N ASN A 190 -26.95 -44.15 2.41
CA ASN A 190 -28.17 -44.46 1.66
C ASN A 190 -29.29 -44.89 2.60
N GLY A 191 -29.33 -44.38 3.81
CA GLY A 191 -30.48 -44.52 4.71
C GLY A 191 -31.66 -43.81 4.10
N ALA A 192 -32.70 -44.56 3.72
CA ALA A 192 -33.94 -43.98 3.28
C ALA A 192 -34.46 -43.02 4.34
N LEU A 193 -34.68 -41.76 3.96
CA LEU A 193 -35.21 -40.74 4.86
C LEU A 193 -36.56 -41.27 5.42
N ASP A 194 -36.62 -41.46 6.74
CA ASP A 194 -37.82 -41.86 7.44
C ASP A 194 -38.76 -40.66 7.58
N TYR A 195 -39.78 -40.58 6.75
CA TYR A 195 -40.78 -39.52 6.77
C TYR A 195 -41.94 -39.77 7.73
N THR A 196 -41.85 -40.79 8.59
CA THR A 196 -42.93 -41.21 9.49
C THR A 196 -43.40 -40.08 10.41
N GLU A 197 -42.47 -39.31 10.97
CA GLU A 197 -42.80 -38.13 11.79
C GLU A 197 -43.56 -37.05 10.99
N TYR A 198 -43.16 -36.79 9.76
CA TYR A 198 -43.83 -35.83 8.89
C TYR A 198 -45.24 -36.23 8.54
N HIS A 199 -45.49 -37.51 8.31
CA HIS A 199 -46.83 -38.03 8.05
C HIS A 199 -47.74 -37.90 9.27
N ASN A 200 -47.22 -38.11 10.48
CA ASN A 200 -47.96 -37.94 11.73
C ASN A 200 -48.37 -36.46 11.96
N ILE A 201 -47.45 -35.52 11.74
CA ILE A 201 -47.73 -34.09 11.86
C ILE A 201 -48.81 -33.64 10.86
N ILE A 202 -48.76 -34.13 9.63
CA ILE A 202 -49.78 -33.81 8.61
C ILE A 202 -51.13 -34.41 8.96
N ALA A 203 -51.19 -35.61 9.56
CA ALA A 203 -52.46 -36.24 10.00
C ALA A 203 -53.11 -35.45 11.15
N GLU A 204 -52.29 -35.01 12.15
CA GLU A 204 -52.76 -34.14 13.24
C GLU A 204 -53.29 -32.78 12.74
N MET A 205 -52.67 -32.19 11.73
CA MET A 205 -53.12 -30.94 11.14
C MET A 205 -54.42 -31.07 10.32
N LYS A 206 -54.76 -32.26 9.86
CA LYS A 206 -55.99 -32.51 9.08
C LYS A 206 -57.17 -32.97 9.91
N GLY A 207 -56.98 -33.21 11.20
CA GLY A 207 -58.08 -33.55 12.14
C GLY A 207 -58.73 -34.93 11.87
N GLU A 208 -57.91 -35.88 11.37
CA GLU A 208 -58.35 -37.29 11.25
C GLU A 208 -57.81 -38.14 12.39
#